data_1db1d44983db1934ae7da39af2117643
#
_entry.id   1db1d44983db1934ae7da39af2117643
#
_cell.length_a   1.000
_cell.length_b   1.000
_cell.length_c   1.000
_cell.angle_alpha   90.00
_cell.angle_beta   90.00
_cell.angle_gamma   90.00
#
_symmetry.space_group_name_H-M   'P 1'
#
loop_
_entity.id
_entity.type
_entity.pdbx_description
1 polymer ?
#
loop_
_entity_poly.entity_id
_entity_poly.type
_entity_poly.pdbx_seq_one_letter_code
_entity_poly.pdbx_strand_id
1 'polypeptide(L)'
;MRNTLRLAAVFCAVVLIVTGISIKLRRMSSATTAKENRLVVHEWGTFTSIAGKDGVALDWRPLNGVTDLPKFVHTMQDGRGLRHIPNKGDLRAQVRMETPVLYFYSNQEMNISVEVKFPKGKITEWYPQARSLSAGINWGNLKITPGAAFNLPADYSDNHYYAARETDAAPVQVCGTSGKPTEQEKFLFYRGVGSFDLPLSVKLDKDRLTLQNRGSDQIGRVIIFENRDGKTGYRVIDNFSGEIVSERPKLDQNVDTTIRDLRQALVSSGLYEKEADAMIKTWRNSWFEEGLRVFYILPRAITDQTLPLQITPQPAELVRVLVGRTEVITPEMKDAVKKEVSKLNDPSPAVREEARLEIQKLGRFYEPVLKLILEDEKDSVVRARIQRILDSPAIHGE
;
A
#
# COMPACT_ATOMS: atom_id res chain seq x y z
N MET A 1 53.55 -55.53 44.57
CA MET A 1 52.25 -55.54 43.82
C MET A 1 51.32 -54.32 44.09
N ARG A 2 51.36 -53.64 45.26
CA ARG A 2 50.45 -52.46 45.51
C ARG A 2 50.85 -51.18 44.74
N ASN A 3 52.10 -50.98 44.37
CA ASN A 3 52.54 -49.75 43.70
C ASN A 3 52.35 -49.77 42.17
N THR A 4 52.33 -50.93 41.54
CA THR A 4 52.07 -51.08 40.10
C THR A 4 50.59 -50.88 39.75
N LEU A 5 49.69 -51.26 40.65
CA LEU A 5 48.23 -50.97 40.44
C LEU A 5 47.89 -49.49 40.54
N ARG A 6 48.60 -48.74 41.41
CA ARG A 6 48.36 -47.27 41.51
C ARG A 6 48.85 -46.48 40.31
N LEU A 7 49.98 -46.88 39.69
CA LEU A 7 50.45 -46.26 38.47
C LEU A 7 49.53 -46.51 37.27
N ALA A 8 49.01 -47.75 37.13
CA ALA A 8 48.06 -48.08 36.07
C ALA A 8 46.76 -47.33 36.18
N ALA A 9 46.24 -47.15 37.39
CA ALA A 9 44.98 -46.37 37.61
C ALA A 9 45.14 -44.88 37.31
N VAL A 10 46.31 -44.28 37.63
CA VAL A 10 46.59 -42.87 37.32
C VAL A 10 46.74 -42.66 35.81
N PHE A 11 47.39 -43.63 35.10
CA PHE A 11 47.57 -43.52 33.64
C PHE A 11 46.24 -43.67 32.90
N CYS A 12 45.35 -44.57 33.29
CA CYS A 12 44.00 -44.68 32.75
C CYS A 12 43.14 -43.45 33.01
N ALA A 13 43.25 -42.85 34.19
CA ALA A 13 42.51 -41.63 34.50
C ALA A 13 42.99 -40.41 33.65
N VAL A 14 44.28 -40.28 33.42
CA VAL A 14 44.83 -39.19 32.56
C VAL A 14 44.46 -39.39 31.10
N VAL A 15 44.48 -40.63 30.57
CA VAL A 15 44.06 -40.92 29.20
C VAL A 15 42.58 -40.66 28.99
N LEU A 16 41.70 -40.97 29.98
CA LEU A 16 40.27 -40.67 29.91
C LEU A 16 39.98 -39.15 29.98
N ILE A 17 40.76 -38.39 30.76
CA ILE A 17 40.61 -36.95 30.83
C ILE A 17 41.08 -36.29 29.51
N VAL A 18 42.19 -36.71 28.95
CA VAL A 18 42.72 -36.17 27.66
C VAL A 18 41.80 -36.51 26.50
N THR A 19 41.26 -37.75 26.42
CA THR A 19 40.27 -38.11 25.41
C THR A 19 38.93 -37.41 25.60
N GLY A 20 38.47 -37.22 26.82
CA GLY A 20 37.25 -36.47 27.12
C GLY A 20 37.34 -34.96 26.77
N ILE A 21 38.50 -34.36 27.01
CA ILE A 21 38.77 -32.96 26.63
C ILE A 21 38.89 -32.83 25.11
N SER A 22 39.55 -33.78 24.41
CA SER A 22 39.64 -33.77 22.94
C SER A 22 38.31 -33.96 22.24
N ILE A 23 37.40 -34.78 22.79
CA ILE A 23 36.05 -34.96 22.27
C ILE A 23 35.21 -33.71 22.54
N LYS A 24 35.37 -33.05 23.69
CA LYS A 24 34.66 -31.81 24.02
C LYS A 24 35.18 -30.61 23.16
N LEU A 25 36.48 -30.52 22.91
CA LEU A 25 37.07 -29.53 22.00
C LEU A 25 36.68 -29.79 20.54
N ARG A 26 36.61 -31.04 20.08
CA ARG A 26 36.10 -31.37 18.74
C ARG A 26 34.61 -31.09 18.56
N ARG A 27 33.78 -31.25 19.63
CA ARG A 27 32.35 -30.85 19.60
C ARG A 27 32.18 -29.33 19.69
N MET A 28 33.09 -28.59 20.30
CA MET A 28 33.03 -27.12 20.30
C MET A 28 33.60 -26.48 19.04
N SER A 29 34.45 -27.21 18.27
CA SER A 29 35.03 -26.69 17.02
C SER A 29 34.17 -26.93 15.78
N SER A 30 33.06 -27.68 15.89
CA SER A 30 32.09 -27.87 14.80
C SER A 30 30.77 -27.14 15.01
N ALA A 31 30.68 -26.27 15.99
CA ALA A 31 29.71 -25.19 16.00
C ALA A 31 30.25 -24.01 15.14
N THR A 32 30.56 -24.27 13.88
CA THR A 32 30.40 -23.25 12.86
C THR A 32 28.90 -22.92 12.94
N THR A 33 28.58 -21.80 13.56
CA THR A 33 27.26 -21.20 13.44
C THR A 33 26.98 -21.11 11.94
N ALA A 34 26.30 -22.09 11.39
CA ALA A 34 25.63 -21.94 10.12
C ALA A 34 24.81 -20.65 10.34
N LYS A 35 25.21 -19.58 9.68
CA LYS A 35 24.51 -18.29 9.73
C LYS A 35 23.10 -18.63 9.29
N GLU A 36 22.18 -18.71 10.25
CA GLU A 36 20.82 -19.14 10.00
C GLU A 36 20.29 -18.36 8.81
N ASN A 37 19.85 -19.09 7.80
CA ASN A 37 19.34 -18.47 6.57
C ASN A 37 18.02 -17.76 6.90
N ARG A 38 18.12 -16.51 7.29
CA ARG A 38 16.99 -15.73 7.77
C ARG A 38 16.42 -14.90 6.63
N LEU A 39 15.27 -15.32 6.10
CA LEU A 39 14.45 -14.49 5.23
C LEU A 39 13.59 -13.56 6.08
N VAL A 40 13.69 -12.25 5.86
CA VAL A 40 12.77 -11.25 6.40
C VAL A 40 12.01 -10.63 5.24
N VAL A 41 10.70 -10.48 5.41
CA VAL A 41 9.84 -9.89 4.38
C VAL A 41 9.03 -8.76 4.97
N HIS A 42 9.08 -7.61 4.33
CA HIS A 42 8.28 -6.44 4.66
C HIS A 42 7.33 -6.08 3.53
N GLU A 43 6.13 -5.71 3.88
CA GLU A 43 5.14 -5.19 2.95
C GLU A 43 4.59 -3.87 3.45
N TRP A 44 4.51 -2.88 2.56
CA TRP A 44 3.72 -1.70 2.81
C TRP A 44 2.85 -1.34 1.61
N GLY A 45 1.75 -0.64 1.85
CA GLY A 45 0.82 -0.19 0.83
C GLY A 45 -0.23 0.74 1.41
N THR A 46 -1.14 1.21 0.55
CA THR A 46 -2.22 2.13 0.93
C THR A 46 -3.56 1.61 0.42
N PHE A 47 -4.58 1.69 1.26
CA PHE A 47 -5.98 1.53 0.89
C PHE A 47 -6.66 2.89 0.91
N THR A 48 -6.98 3.42 -0.26
CA THR A 48 -7.68 4.70 -0.41
C THR A 48 -9.17 4.46 -0.61
N SER A 49 -9.98 5.09 0.23
CA SER A 49 -11.44 5.12 0.16
C SER A 49 -11.95 6.56 0.22
N ILE A 50 -13.21 6.76 -0.10
CA ILE A 50 -13.88 8.05 -0.02
C ILE A 50 -15.10 7.89 0.86
N ALA A 51 -15.21 8.72 1.90
CA ALA A 51 -16.30 8.66 2.85
C ALA A 51 -17.62 9.13 2.23
N GLY A 52 -18.65 8.31 2.37
CA GLY A 52 -20.04 8.67 2.10
C GLY A 52 -20.65 9.51 3.21
N LYS A 53 -21.92 9.88 3.08
CA LYS A 53 -22.68 10.62 4.09
C LYS A 53 -22.79 9.88 5.42
N ASP A 54 -22.88 8.56 5.36
CA ASP A 54 -22.93 7.67 6.51
C ASP A 54 -21.56 7.37 7.10
N GLY A 55 -20.50 7.88 6.46
CA GLY A 55 -19.11 7.64 6.83
C GLY A 55 -18.51 6.35 6.27
N VAL A 56 -19.29 5.53 5.56
CA VAL A 56 -18.82 4.30 4.92
C VAL A 56 -18.25 4.62 3.54
N ALA A 57 -17.33 3.80 3.06
CA ALA A 57 -16.71 4.00 1.76
C ALA A 57 -17.73 3.95 0.61
N LEU A 58 -17.69 4.97 -0.25
CA LEU A 58 -18.50 5.05 -1.47
C LEU A 58 -18.00 4.07 -2.52
N ASP A 59 -18.93 3.59 -3.36
CA ASP A 59 -18.59 2.91 -4.61
C ASP A 59 -18.31 3.96 -5.71
N TRP A 60 -17.12 3.88 -6.34
CA TRP A 60 -16.64 4.81 -7.36
C TRP A 60 -15.78 4.12 -8.41
N ARG A 61 -15.22 4.86 -9.36
CA ARG A 61 -14.25 4.36 -10.35
C ARG A 61 -12.82 4.75 -9.95
N PRO A 62 -12.12 3.94 -9.12
CA PRO A 62 -10.85 4.33 -8.51
C PRO A 62 -9.67 4.47 -9.48
N LEU A 63 -9.78 3.87 -10.65
CA LEU A 63 -8.75 3.87 -11.69
C LEU A 63 -9.07 4.80 -12.86
N ASN A 64 -10.13 5.62 -12.70
CA ASN A 64 -10.44 6.65 -13.68
C ASN A 64 -9.47 7.82 -13.54
N GLY A 65 -8.63 8.05 -14.54
CA GLY A 65 -7.63 9.10 -14.56
C GLY A 65 -6.36 8.73 -15.34
N VAL A 66 -5.40 9.62 -15.34
CA VAL A 66 -4.13 9.45 -16.06
C VAL A 66 -3.32 8.31 -15.44
N THR A 67 -2.62 7.55 -16.27
CA THR A 67 -1.69 6.52 -15.81
C THR A 67 -0.52 7.17 -15.07
N ASP A 68 -0.28 6.70 -13.85
CA ASP A 68 0.73 7.20 -12.92
C ASP A 68 1.87 6.20 -12.66
N LEU A 69 2.06 5.23 -13.57
CA LEU A 69 3.05 4.17 -13.46
C LEU A 69 3.99 4.13 -14.67
N PRO A 70 5.24 3.65 -14.49
CA PRO A 70 6.17 3.43 -15.58
C PRO A 70 5.63 2.46 -16.64
N LYS A 71 6.02 2.65 -17.89
CA LYS A 71 5.56 1.87 -19.05
C LYS A 71 5.89 0.38 -18.99
N PHE A 72 6.90 -0.02 -18.20
CA PHE A 72 7.27 -1.43 -18.03
C PHE A 72 6.38 -2.19 -17.04
N VAL A 73 5.54 -1.51 -16.28
CA VAL A 73 4.61 -2.13 -15.33
C VAL A 73 3.51 -2.83 -16.11
N HIS A 74 3.30 -4.11 -15.81
CA HIS A 74 2.25 -4.93 -16.44
C HIS A 74 0.87 -4.50 -15.99
N THR A 75 -0.09 -4.58 -16.90
CA THR A 75 -1.49 -4.26 -16.65
C THR A 75 -2.40 -5.44 -16.96
N MET A 76 -3.56 -5.48 -16.35
CA MET A 76 -4.58 -6.48 -16.65
C MET A 76 -5.01 -6.49 -18.13
N GLN A 77 -4.71 -5.42 -18.88
CA GLN A 77 -5.03 -5.28 -20.30
C GLN A 77 -3.98 -5.91 -21.21
N ASP A 78 -2.77 -6.21 -20.70
CA ASP A 78 -1.68 -6.83 -21.46
C ASP A 78 -1.89 -8.34 -21.68
N GLY A 79 -2.94 -8.93 -21.09
CA GLY A 79 -3.29 -10.35 -21.22
C GLY A 79 -3.66 -10.73 -22.66
N ARG A 80 -2.77 -11.47 -23.34
CA ARG A 80 -3.00 -11.97 -24.70
C ARG A 80 -4.22 -12.89 -24.74
N GLY A 81 -5.29 -12.48 -25.45
CA GLY A 81 -6.36 -13.36 -25.89
C GLY A 81 -7.72 -13.25 -25.19
N LEU A 82 -7.91 -12.38 -24.22
CA LEU A 82 -9.23 -12.16 -23.60
C LEU A 82 -9.99 -11.05 -24.33
N ARG A 83 -10.93 -11.44 -25.16
CA ARG A 83 -11.73 -10.52 -26.02
C ARG A 83 -12.67 -9.55 -25.27
N HIS A 84 -12.79 -9.61 -23.94
CA HIS A 84 -13.68 -8.76 -23.16
C HIS A 84 -13.10 -8.44 -21.79
N ILE A 85 -11.88 -7.86 -21.74
CA ILE A 85 -11.40 -7.28 -20.49
C ILE A 85 -12.03 -5.88 -20.37
N PRO A 86 -12.79 -5.59 -19.30
CA PRO A 86 -13.30 -4.24 -19.06
C PRO A 86 -12.12 -3.26 -19.03
N ASN A 87 -12.31 -2.08 -19.59
CA ASN A 87 -11.33 -1.02 -19.40
C ASN A 87 -11.13 -0.81 -17.89
N LYS A 88 -9.87 -0.78 -17.44
CA LYS A 88 -9.56 -0.62 -16.01
C LYS A 88 -10.21 0.62 -15.41
N GLY A 89 -10.35 1.71 -16.19
CA GLY A 89 -11.01 2.94 -15.78
C GLY A 89 -12.51 2.79 -15.47
N ASP A 90 -13.16 1.75 -16.01
CA ASP A 90 -14.60 1.50 -15.77
C ASP A 90 -14.85 0.60 -14.54
N LEU A 91 -13.77 0.05 -13.95
CA LEU A 91 -13.91 -0.79 -12.76
C LEU A 91 -14.43 0.04 -11.58
N ARG A 92 -15.50 -0.47 -10.97
CA ARG A 92 -16.11 0.11 -9.79
C ARG A 92 -15.67 -0.65 -8.54
N ALA A 93 -15.36 0.09 -7.48
CA ALA A 93 -14.99 -0.47 -6.19
C ALA A 93 -15.10 0.60 -5.08
N GLN A 94 -15.08 0.18 -3.84
CA GLN A 94 -15.04 1.08 -2.68
C GLN A 94 -13.62 1.51 -2.31
N VAL A 95 -12.64 0.64 -2.58
CA VAL A 95 -11.25 0.82 -2.15
C VAL A 95 -10.32 0.70 -3.34
N ARG A 96 -9.44 1.69 -3.51
CA ARG A 96 -8.25 1.59 -4.35
C ARG A 96 -7.10 1.09 -3.49
N MET A 97 -6.54 -0.04 -3.86
CA MET A 97 -5.31 -0.55 -3.30
C MET A 97 -4.14 0.08 -4.07
N GLU A 98 -3.48 1.01 -3.41
CA GLU A 98 -2.38 1.78 -4.00
C GLU A 98 -1.05 1.19 -3.55
N THR A 99 -0.30 0.65 -4.50
CA THR A 99 1.11 0.28 -4.37
C THR A 99 1.45 -0.56 -3.15
N PRO A 100 0.85 -1.73 -2.87
CA PRO A 100 1.54 -2.69 -2.05
C PRO A 100 2.86 -3.09 -2.73
N VAL A 101 3.94 -3.05 -1.95
CA VAL A 101 5.26 -3.54 -2.35
C VAL A 101 5.78 -4.52 -1.31
N LEU A 102 6.39 -5.61 -1.78
CA LEU A 102 7.00 -6.62 -0.92
C LEU A 102 8.52 -6.56 -1.08
N TYR A 103 9.22 -6.30 0.01
CA TYR A 103 10.67 -6.29 0.10
C TYR A 103 11.18 -7.56 0.74
N PHE A 104 12.36 -7.98 0.31
CA PHE A 104 13.01 -9.19 0.79
C PHE A 104 14.40 -8.87 1.31
N TYR A 105 14.69 -9.32 2.52
CA TYR A 105 15.99 -9.20 3.16
C TYR A 105 16.53 -10.59 3.44
N SER A 106 17.69 -10.88 2.91
CA SER A 106 18.38 -12.14 3.10
C SER A 106 19.89 -11.91 3.12
N ASN A 107 20.63 -12.76 3.79
CA ASN A 107 22.10 -12.72 3.82
C ASN A 107 22.74 -13.61 2.76
N GLN A 108 21.95 -14.32 1.96
CA GLN A 108 22.41 -15.20 0.88
C GLN A 108 21.38 -15.28 -0.24
N GLU A 109 21.83 -15.76 -1.39
CA GLU A 109 20.93 -16.07 -2.51
C GLU A 109 19.93 -17.16 -2.12
N MET A 110 18.69 -17.00 -2.56
CA MET A 110 17.65 -18.01 -2.34
C MET A 110 16.54 -17.93 -3.38
N ASN A 111 15.89 -19.05 -3.59
CA ASN A 111 14.66 -19.11 -4.37
C ASN A 111 13.45 -19.03 -3.43
N ILE A 112 12.48 -18.25 -3.81
CA ILE A 112 11.22 -18.10 -3.09
C ILE A 112 10.04 -18.21 -4.05
N SER A 113 8.86 -18.48 -3.51
CA SER A 113 7.59 -18.25 -4.21
C SER A 113 6.69 -17.37 -3.39
N VAL A 114 5.93 -16.50 -4.05
CA VAL A 114 5.04 -15.54 -3.40
C VAL A 114 3.66 -15.60 -4.06
N GLU A 115 2.64 -15.74 -3.23
CA GLU A 115 1.25 -15.66 -3.65
C GLU A 115 0.50 -14.69 -2.73
N VAL A 116 -0.20 -13.71 -3.34
CA VAL A 116 -1.13 -12.82 -2.66
C VAL A 116 -2.53 -13.10 -3.20
N LYS A 117 -3.46 -13.46 -2.32
CA LYS A 117 -4.87 -13.59 -2.66
C LYS A 117 -5.58 -12.25 -2.44
N PHE A 118 -6.59 -11.97 -3.27
CA PHE A 118 -7.44 -10.79 -3.13
C PHE A 118 -8.90 -11.16 -3.37
N PRO A 119 -9.53 -11.89 -2.43
CA PRO A 119 -10.85 -12.50 -2.65
C PRO A 119 -11.99 -11.51 -2.86
N LYS A 120 -11.86 -10.28 -2.35
CA LYS A 120 -12.86 -9.20 -2.49
C LYS A 120 -12.42 -8.10 -3.45
N GLY A 121 -11.47 -8.41 -4.35
CA GLY A 121 -10.94 -7.41 -5.27
C GLY A 121 -10.32 -8.02 -6.51
N LYS A 122 -9.62 -7.19 -7.25
CA LYS A 122 -8.97 -7.54 -8.50
C LYS A 122 -7.62 -6.85 -8.58
N ILE A 123 -6.58 -7.60 -8.94
CA ILE A 123 -5.26 -7.05 -9.26
C ILE A 123 -5.35 -6.45 -10.67
N THR A 124 -4.86 -5.24 -10.82
CA THR A 124 -4.95 -4.46 -12.07
C THR A 124 -3.60 -4.14 -12.67
N GLU A 125 -2.56 -3.95 -11.85
CA GLU A 125 -1.18 -3.71 -12.28
C GLU A 125 -0.21 -4.47 -11.38
N TRP A 126 0.95 -4.87 -11.93
CA TRP A 126 2.01 -5.58 -11.18
C TRP A 126 3.36 -5.50 -11.88
N TYR A 127 4.43 -5.68 -11.10
CA TYR A 127 5.79 -5.84 -11.61
C TYR A 127 6.68 -6.52 -10.55
N PRO A 128 7.59 -7.44 -10.91
CA PRO A 128 7.84 -8.07 -12.23
C PRO A 128 6.70 -8.99 -12.67
N GLN A 129 6.86 -9.60 -13.87
CA GLN A 129 5.88 -10.50 -14.48
C GLN A 129 5.47 -11.62 -13.52
N ALA A 130 4.18 -11.73 -13.28
CA ALA A 130 3.61 -12.80 -12.48
C ALA A 130 3.44 -14.07 -13.32
N ARG A 131 3.55 -15.24 -12.66
CA ARG A 131 3.26 -16.54 -13.26
C ARG A 131 1.79 -16.70 -13.60
N SER A 132 0.92 -16.21 -12.74
CA SER A 132 -0.54 -16.27 -12.96
C SER A 132 -1.29 -15.22 -12.16
N LEU A 133 -2.45 -14.83 -12.72
CA LEU A 133 -3.46 -14.02 -12.09
C LEU A 133 -4.75 -14.85 -12.05
N SER A 134 -5.34 -14.97 -10.86
CA SER A 134 -6.63 -15.65 -10.67
C SER A 134 -7.43 -14.92 -9.59
N ALA A 135 -7.63 -15.53 -8.43
CA ALA A 135 -8.20 -14.84 -7.24
C ALA A 135 -7.18 -13.98 -6.51
N GLY A 136 -6.15 -13.51 -7.20
CA GLY A 136 -5.02 -12.74 -6.69
C GLY A 136 -3.85 -12.79 -7.68
N ILE A 137 -2.62 -12.77 -7.18
CA ILE A 137 -1.40 -12.79 -7.98
C ILE A 137 -0.41 -13.81 -7.43
N ASN A 138 0.22 -14.58 -8.32
CA ASN A 138 1.24 -15.57 -7.97
C ASN A 138 2.48 -15.37 -8.86
N TRP A 139 3.63 -15.08 -8.24
CA TRP A 139 4.89 -14.90 -8.97
C TRP A 139 5.66 -16.22 -9.19
N GLY A 140 5.24 -17.32 -8.52
CA GLY A 140 5.95 -18.60 -8.67
C GLY A 140 7.38 -18.51 -8.14
N ASN A 141 8.35 -19.00 -8.93
CA ASN A 141 9.75 -19.02 -8.53
C ASN A 141 10.44 -17.69 -8.81
N LEU A 142 10.91 -17.06 -7.76
CA LEU A 142 11.71 -15.85 -7.76
C LEU A 142 13.09 -16.16 -7.19
N LYS A 143 14.12 -15.48 -7.67
CA LYS A 143 15.46 -15.52 -7.08
C LYS A 143 15.76 -14.21 -6.36
N ILE A 144 16.15 -14.29 -5.10
CA ILE A 144 16.67 -13.17 -4.32
C ILE A 144 18.18 -13.21 -4.38
N THR A 145 18.82 -12.07 -4.67
CA THR A 145 20.28 -11.96 -4.86
C THR A 145 20.83 -10.77 -4.08
N PRO A 146 21.11 -10.93 -2.77
CA PRO A 146 21.65 -9.85 -1.95
C PRO A 146 23.00 -9.36 -2.48
N GLY A 147 23.20 -8.03 -2.44
CA GLY A 147 24.48 -7.41 -2.82
C GLY A 147 24.85 -7.45 -4.30
N ALA A 148 24.01 -8.04 -5.17
CA ALA A 148 24.26 -8.02 -6.60
C ALA A 148 23.96 -6.63 -7.19
N ALA A 149 24.77 -6.22 -8.17
CA ALA A 149 24.47 -5.04 -8.98
C ALA A 149 23.42 -5.40 -10.04
N PHE A 150 22.39 -4.55 -10.16
CA PHE A 150 21.31 -4.74 -11.13
C PHE A 150 21.13 -3.52 -12.01
N ASN A 151 20.78 -3.76 -13.25
CA ASN A 151 20.27 -2.74 -14.13
C ASN A 151 18.74 -2.78 -14.06
N LEU A 152 18.16 -1.98 -13.16
CA LEU A 152 16.72 -1.92 -12.98
C LEU A 152 16.07 -1.15 -14.15
N PRO A 153 14.87 -1.55 -14.61
CA PRO A 153 14.19 -0.86 -15.69
C PRO A 153 13.87 0.58 -15.32
N ALA A 154 13.97 1.48 -16.32
CA ALA A 154 13.60 2.87 -16.18
C ALA A 154 13.02 3.37 -17.50
N ASP A 155 12.02 4.25 -17.43
CA ASP A 155 11.44 4.92 -18.60
C ASP A 155 11.75 6.42 -18.63
N TYR A 156 12.67 6.86 -17.73
CA TYR A 156 13.11 8.25 -17.59
C TYR A 156 12.00 9.26 -17.27
N SER A 157 10.82 8.79 -16.86
CA SER A 157 9.76 9.63 -16.33
C SER A 157 10.06 10.03 -14.88
N ASP A 158 9.61 11.21 -14.46
CA ASP A 158 9.58 11.60 -13.04
C ASP A 158 8.39 10.91 -12.35
N ASN A 159 8.57 9.63 -12.02
CA ASN A 159 7.52 8.78 -11.50
C ASN A 159 7.76 8.41 -10.04
N HIS A 160 6.74 8.57 -9.22
CA HIS A 160 6.80 8.23 -7.80
C HIS A 160 7.12 6.74 -7.52
N TYR A 161 6.90 5.84 -8.47
CA TYR A 161 7.26 4.42 -8.39
C TYR A 161 8.71 4.20 -7.98
N TYR A 162 9.63 5.03 -8.51
CA TYR A 162 11.07 4.86 -8.27
C TYR A 162 11.49 5.14 -6.84
N ALA A 163 10.72 5.93 -6.09
CA ALA A 163 11.00 6.19 -4.68
C ALA A 163 10.99 4.91 -3.83
N ALA A 164 10.17 3.92 -4.20
CA ALA A 164 10.12 2.62 -3.52
C ALA A 164 11.44 1.81 -3.63
N ARG A 165 12.36 2.19 -4.55
CA ARG A 165 13.69 1.56 -4.68
C ARG A 165 14.69 2.01 -3.61
N GLU A 166 14.40 3.08 -2.87
CA GLU A 166 15.32 3.71 -1.93
C GLU A 166 15.38 2.97 -0.58
N THR A 167 15.60 1.66 -0.62
CA THR A 167 15.68 0.76 0.53
C THR A 167 16.93 -0.13 0.45
N ASP A 168 17.22 -0.87 1.52
CA ASP A 168 18.30 -1.86 1.55
C ASP A 168 17.81 -3.27 1.15
N ALA A 169 16.61 -3.40 0.63
CA ALA A 169 16.06 -4.68 0.20
C ALA A 169 16.91 -5.34 -0.88
N ALA A 170 17.01 -6.65 -0.83
CA ALA A 170 17.67 -7.42 -1.85
C ALA A 170 16.82 -7.44 -3.13
N PRO A 171 17.44 -7.29 -4.32
CA PRO A 171 16.74 -7.42 -5.58
C PRO A 171 16.13 -8.80 -5.78
N VAL A 172 14.98 -8.82 -6.45
CA VAL A 172 14.27 -10.03 -6.88
C VAL A 172 14.31 -10.18 -8.39
N GLN A 173 14.43 -11.41 -8.86
CA GLN A 173 14.48 -11.75 -10.28
C GLN A 173 13.41 -12.77 -10.60
N VAL A 174 12.68 -12.56 -11.68
CA VAL A 174 11.87 -13.59 -12.33
C VAL A 174 12.75 -14.31 -13.34
N CYS A 175 12.87 -15.63 -13.21
CA CYS A 175 13.64 -16.45 -14.14
C CYS A 175 12.71 -17.10 -15.16
N GLY A 176 13.05 -16.94 -16.44
CA GLY A 176 12.38 -17.67 -17.52
C GLY A 176 12.69 -19.17 -17.48
N THR A 177 12.07 -19.93 -18.38
CA THR A 177 12.26 -21.40 -18.49
C THR A 177 13.71 -21.81 -18.76
N SER A 178 14.53 -20.91 -19.32
CA SER A 178 15.96 -21.10 -19.53
C SER A 178 16.82 -20.85 -18.28
N GLY A 179 16.21 -20.46 -17.16
CA GLY A 179 16.92 -20.07 -15.93
C GLY A 179 17.57 -18.69 -16.00
N LYS A 180 17.47 -17.98 -17.14
CA LYS A 180 17.98 -16.60 -17.25
C LYS A 180 16.96 -15.62 -16.68
N PRO A 181 17.42 -14.56 -15.95
CA PRO A 181 16.54 -13.50 -15.51
C PRO A 181 15.84 -12.83 -16.70
N THR A 182 14.53 -12.69 -16.63
CA THR A 182 13.72 -11.97 -17.64
C THR A 182 13.36 -10.57 -17.16
N GLU A 183 13.07 -10.44 -15.87
CA GLU A 183 12.75 -9.17 -15.23
C GLU A 183 13.32 -9.14 -13.82
N GLN A 184 13.60 -7.94 -13.33
CA GLN A 184 14.20 -7.74 -12.02
C GLN A 184 13.77 -6.41 -11.41
N GLU A 185 13.62 -6.40 -10.09
CA GLU A 185 13.25 -5.21 -9.32
C GLU A 185 13.72 -5.35 -7.86
N LYS A 186 13.70 -4.25 -7.08
CA LYS A 186 13.99 -4.27 -5.63
C LYS A 186 12.84 -4.79 -4.78
N PHE A 187 11.66 -4.95 -5.37
CA PHE A 187 10.43 -5.33 -4.69
C PHE A 187 9.48 -6.04 -5.66
N LEU A 188 8.49 -6.72 -5.12
CA LEU A 188 7.31 -7.09 -5.90
C LEU A 188 6.27 -5.99 -5.73
N PHE A 189 5.84 -5.42 -6.83
CA PHE A 189 4.80 -4.41 -6.90
C PHE A 189 3.48 -5.02 -7.36
N TYR A 190 2.39 -4.60 -6.74
CA TYR A 190 1.05 -4.89 -7.22
C TYR A 190 0.07 -3.79 -6.82
N ARG A 191 -1.00 -3.65 -7.58
CA ARG A 191 -2.06 -2.67 -7.38
C ARG A 191 -3.39 -3.30 -7.74
N GLY A 192 -4.48 -2.76 -7.21
CA GLY A 192 -5.81 -3.26 -7.54
C GLY A 192 -6.94 -2.42 -6.97
N VAL A 193 -8.14 -2.94 -7.13
CA VAL A 193 -9.37 -2.36 -6.57
C VAL A 193 -10.20 -3.44 -5.92
N GLY A 194 -10.96 -3.08 -4.88
CA GLY A 194 -11.81 -4.04 -4.20
C GLY A 194 -12.97 -3.39 -3.44
N SER A 195 -13.93 -4.22 -3.07
CA SER A 195 -15.07 -3.80 -2.25
C SER A 195 -15.10 -4.65 -0.98
N PHE A 196 -14.63 -4.06 0.11
CA PHE A 196 -14.54 -4.67 1.42
C PHE A 196 -14.62 -3.62 2.52
N ASP A 197 -15.05 -4.03 3.70
CA ASP A 197 -15.19 -3.12 4.83
C ASP A 197 -13.81 -2.72 5.38
N LEU A 198 -13.61 -1.41 5.51
CA LEU A 198 -12.47 -0.85 6.25
C LEU A 198 -12.87 -0.65 7.72
N PRO A 199 -11.91 -0.76 8.66
CA PRO A 199 -12.21 -0.68 10.10
C PRO A 199 -12.59 0.72 10.57
N LEU A 200 -12.28 1.76 9.79
CA LEU A 200 -12.58 3.14 10.14
C LEU A 200 -13.67 3.71 9.23
N SER A 201 -14.75 4.25 9.83
CA SER A 201 -15.68 5.14 9.16
C SER A 201 -15.43 6.58 9.59
N VAL A 202 -15.65 7.53 8.67
CA VAL A 202 -15.43 8.96 8.90
C VAL A 202 -16.60 9.75 8.35
N LYS A 203 -17.32 10.47 9.21
CA LYS A 203 -18.44 11.31 8.82
C LYS A 203 -18.12 12.76 9.14
N LEU A 204 -18.34 13.65 8.18
CA LEU A 204 -18.24 15.10 8.38
C LEU A 204 -19.64 15.72 8.45
N ASP A 205 -19.91 16.41 9.55
CA ASP A 205 -21.08 17.27 9.69
C ASP A 205 -20.60 18.68 10.03
N LYS A 206 -20.73 19.60 9.07
CA LYS A 206 -20.16 20.97 9.14
C LYS A 206 -18.64 20.91 9.37
N ASP A 207 -18.19 21.31 10.56
CA ASP A 207 -16.78 21.32 10.95
C ASP A 207 -16.42 20.21 11.95
N ARG A 208 -17.31 19.24 12.15
CA ARG A 208 -17.10 18.14 13.11
C ARG A 208 -17.00 16.81 12.41
N LEU A 209 -15.90 16.10 12.66
CA LEU A 209 -15.70 14.74 12.19
C LEU A 209 -16.11 13.75 13.28
N THR A 210 -17.00 12.84 12.93
CA THR A 210 -17.26 11.65 13.74
C THR A 210 -16.46 10.50 13.14
N LEU A 211 -15.52 9.97 13.90
CA LEU A 211 -14.74 8.80 13.56
C LEU A 211 -15.26 7.61 14.37
N GLN A 212 -15.47 6.49 13.72
CA GLN A 212 -15.91 5.26 14.37
C GLN A 212 -15.02 4.10 13.96
N ASN A 213 -14.43 3.43 14.95
CA ASN A 213 -13.78 2.14 14.74
C ASN A 213 -14.87 1.05 14.67
N ARG A 214 -15.08 0.49 13.49
CA ARG A 214 -16.07 -0.57 13.22
C ARG A 214 -15.48 -1.98 13.35
N GLY A 215 -14.15 -2.07 13.52
CA GLY A 215 -13.45 -3.32 13.77
C GLY A 215 -13.43 -3.70 15.25
N SER A 216 -12.98 -4.91 15.53
CA SER A 216 -12.73 -5.39 16.90
C SER A 216 -11.39 -4.91 17.46
N ASP A 217 -10.40 -4.68 16.57
CA ASP A 217 -9.05 -4.35 16.97
C ASP A 217 -8.89 -2.84 17.12
N GLN A 218 -8.10 -2.44 18.12
CA GLN A 218 -7.74 -1.04 18.31
C GLN A 218 -6.89 -0.54 17.14
N ILE A 219 -7.16 0.68 16.69
CA ILE A 219 -6.32 1.39 15.70
C ILE A 219 -5.28 2.18 16.48
N GLY A 220 -3.99 1.88 16.26
CA GLY A 220 -2.91 2.44 17.06
C GLY A 220 -2.81 3.96 16.96
N ARG A 221 -2.78 4.50 15.74
CA ARG A 221 -2.72 5.95 15.49
C ARG A 221 -3.60 6.32 14.31
N VAL A 222 -4.39 7.39 14.50
CA VAL A 222 -5.20 8.04 13.47
C VAL A 222 -4.73 9.48 13.33
N ILE A 223 -4.52 9.94 12.09
CA ILE A 223 -4.10 11.31 11.77
C ILE A 223 -5.17 11.92 10.88
N ILE A 224 -5.85 12.95 11.38
CA ILE A 224 -6.76 13.79 10.61
C ILE A 224 -5.89 14.90 10.01
N PHE A 225 -5.81 15.01 8.71
CA PHE A 225 -5.02 16.01 7.99
C PHE A 225 -5.90 16.83 7.06
N GLU A 226 -5.67 18.12 7.05
CA GLU A 226 -6.31 19.04 6.11
C GLU A 226 -5.27 19.97 5.49
N ASN A 227 -5.39 20.13 4.16
CA ASN A 227 -4.74 21.18 3.39
C ASN A 227 -5.85 21.96 2.67
N ARG A 228 -5.90 23.28 2.90
CA ARG A 228 -6.85 24.18 2.26
C ARG A 228 -6.16 25.48 1.89
N ASP A 229 -6.19 25.84 0.61
CA ASP A 229 -5.52 27.05 0.08
C ASP A 229 -4.03 27.10 0.45
N GLY A 230 -3.35 25.95 0.44
CA GLY A 230 -1.94 25.82 0.79
C GLY A 230 -1.63 25.93 2.29
N LYS A 231 -2.64 26.11 3.14
CA LYS A 231 -2.49 26.08 4.60
C LYS A 231 -2.81 24.70 5.13
N THR A 232 -1.95 24.17 5.98
CA THR A 232 -2.06 22.81 6.49
C THR A 232 -2.28 22.75 7.98
N GLY A 233 -2.93 21.68 8.42
CA GLY A 233 -3.11 21.34 9.82
C GLY A 233 -3.42 19.88 9.99
N TYR A 234 -3.17 19.36 11.20
CA TYR A 234 -3.50 17.96 11.51
C TYR A 234 -3.83 17.78 13.00
N ARG A 235 -4.47 16.64 13.29
CA ARG A 235 -4.73 16.15 14.65
C ARG A 235 -4.37 14.69 14.74
N VAL A 236 -3.85 14.26 15.86
CA VAL A 236 -3.49 12.87 16.15
C VAL A 236 -4.43 12.32 17.21
N ILE A 237 -4.89 11.10 17.02
CA ILE A 237 -5.64 10.32 17.98
C ILE A 237 -4.90 8.99 18.13
N ASP A 238 -4.37 8.74 19.32
CA ASP A 238 -3.67 7.50 19.62
C ASP A 238 -4.61 6.49 20.29
N ASN A 239 -4.33 5.21 20.06
CA ASN A 239 -5.04 4.09 20.68
C ASN A 239 -6.57 4.16 20.51
N PHE A 240 -6.99 4.40 19.25
CA PHE A 240 -8.39 4.65 18.92
C PHE A 240 -9.25 3.39 18.95
N SER A 241 -10.32 3.43 19.71
CA SER A 241 -11.37 2.40 19.74
C SER A 241 -12.74 3.06 19.96
N GLY A 242 -13.81 2.42 19.49
CA GLY A 242 -15.16 2.96 19.59
C GLY A 242 -15.42 4.16 18.69
N GLU A 243 -16.00 5.23 19.23
CA GLU A 243 -16.37 6.43 18.49
C GLU A 243 -15.79 7.68 19.15
N ILE A 244 -15.37 8.65 18.35
CA ILE A 244 -14.92 9.96 18.81
C ILE A 244 -15.41 11.05 17.85
N VAL A 245 -15.73 12.21 18.42
CA VAL A 245 -16.01 13.42 17.67
C VAL A 245 -14.84 14.38 17.80
N SER A 246 -14.31 14.82 16.67
CA SER A 246 -13.20 15.77 16.57
C SER A 246 -13.62 16.96 15.70
N GLU A 247 -13.14 18.14 16.02
CA GLU A 247 -13.22 19.29 15.11
C GLU A 247 -12.18 19.12 13.98
N ARG A 248 -12.41 19.79 12.85
CA ARG A 248 -11.42 19.91 11.79
C ARG A 248 -10.11 20.48 12.33
N PRO A 249 -8.95 20.11 11.77
CA PRO A 249 -7.66 20.68 12.17
C PRO A 249 -7.64 22.20 12.01
N LYS A 250 -6.92 22.89 12.91
CA LYS A 250 -6.54 24.29 12.69
C LYS A 250 -5.42 24.32 11.65
N LEU A 251 -5.54 25.20 10.65
CA LEU A 251 -4.61 25.30 9.52
C LEU A 251 -3.45 26.24 9.84
N ASP A 252 -2.69 25.91 10.86
CA ASP A 252 -1.57 26.70 11.40
C ASP A 252 -0.27 25.90 11.56
N GLN A 253 -0.22 24.71 10.97
CA GLN A 253 0.90 23.78 11.12
C GLN A 253 1.58 23.51 9.77
N ASN A 254 2.90 23.26 9.81
CA ASN A 254 3.66 22.86 8.64
C ASN A 254 3.40 21.37 8.33
N VAL A 255 3.25 21.04 7.06
CA VAL A 255 3.09 19.67 6.56
C VAL A 255 4.24 18.74 7.01
N ASP A 256 5.46 19.26 7.17
CA ASP A 256 6.59 18.46 7.62
C ASP A 256 6.42 17.90 9.04
N THR A 257 5.59 18.53 9.87
CA THR A 257 5.24 17.98 11.19
C THR A 257 4.35 16.76 11.06
N THR A 258 3.34 16.82 10.18
CA THR A 258 2.48 15.66 9.87
C THR A 258 3.30 14.51 9.29
N ILE A 259 4.25 14.81 8.39
CA ILE A 259 5.15 13.83 7.79
C ILE A 259 5.99 13.12 8.84
N ARG A 260 6.54 13.85 9.82
CA ARG A 260 7.33 13.25 10.92
C ARG A 260 6.49 12.30 11.77
N ASP A 261 5.27 12.70 12.13
CA ASP A 261 4.38 11.87 12.95
C ASP A 261 3.94 10.62 12.19
N LEU A 262 3.64 10.75 10.89
CA LEU A 262 3.31 9.61 10.04
C LEU A 262 4.50 8.67 9.88
N ARG A 263 5.70 9.21 9.63
CA ARG A 263 6.95 8.42 9.58
C ARG A 263 7.17 7.63 10.87
N GLN A 264 6.99 8.29 12.02
CA GLN A 264 7.11 7.61 13.30
C GLN A 264 6.09 6.49 13.46
N ALA A 265 4.84 6.69 13.03
CA ALA A 265 3.82 5.65 13.05
C ALA A 265 4.20 4.44 12.20
N LEU A 266 4.73 4.67 10.99
CA LEU A 266 5.18 3.61 10.08
C LEU A 266 6.33 2.79 10.68
N VAL A 267 7.37 3.47 11.22
CA VAL A 267 8.52 2.81 11.86
C VAL A 267 8.08 2.05 13.13
N SER A 268 7.22 2.65 13.96
CA SER A 268 6.67 1.98 15.15
C SER A 268 5.81 0.76 14.82
N SER A 269 5.29 0.69 13.59
CA SER A 269 4.54 -0.47 13.08
C SER A 269 5.43 -1.57 12.49
N GLY A 270 6.76 -1.38 12.50
CA GLY A 270 7.77 -2.38 12.13
C GLY A 270 8.50 -2.14 10.81
N LEU A 271 8.18 -1.09 10.03
CA LEU A 271 8.96 -0.76 8.85
C LEU A 271 10.36 -0.26 9.22
N TYR A 272 11.34 -0.57 8.39
CA TYR A 272 12.65 0.06 8.49
C TYR A 272 12.54 1.55 8.13
N GLU A 273 13.45 2.36 8.65
CA GLU A 273 13.43 3.82 8.43
C GLU A 273 13.42 4.19 6.94
N LYS A 274 14.27 3.53 6.13
CA LYS A 274 14.32 3.74 4.68
C LYS A 274 13.02 3.34 3.96
N GLU A 275 12.30 2.33 4.45
CA GLU A 275 11.01 1.93 3.89
C GLU A 275 9.94 2.97 4.20
N ALA A 276 9.90 3.47 5.43
CA ALA A 276 8.99 4.55 5.82
C ALA A 276 9.25 5.82 5.00
N ASP A 277 10.52 6.18 4.81
CA ASP A 277 10.94 7.32 3.98
C ASP A 277 10.56 7.11 2.51
N ALA A 278 10.80 5.91 1.96
CA ALA A 278 10.42 5.55 0.60
C ALA A 278 8.91 5.61 0.39
N MET A 279 8.11 5.10 1.33
CA MET A 279 6.66 5.16 1.29
C MET A 279 6.14 6.61 1.29
N ILE A 280 6.64 7.44 2.19
CA ILE A 280 6.27 8.86 2.26
C ILE A 280 6.67 9.58 0.98
N LYS A 281 7.89 9.35 0.46
CA LYS A 281 8.36 9.96 -0.78
C LYS A 281 7.51 9.54 -1.98
N THR A 282 7.12 8.26 -2.06
CA THR A 282 6.22 7.73 -3.09
C THR A 282 4.89 8.48 -3.10
N TRP A 283 4.34 8.80 -1.94
CA TRP A 283 2.99 9.34 -1.84
C TRP A 283 2.92 10.82 -1.48
N ARG A 284 4.05 11.51 -1.29
CA ARG A 284 4.10 12.88 -0.78
C ARG A 284 3.13 13.82 -1.51
N ASN A 285 3.13 13.79 -2.83
CA ASN A 285 2.31 14.71 -3.63
C ASN A 285 0.81 14.43 -3.53
N SER A 286 0.42 13.17 -3.36
CA SER A 286 -1.00 12.80 -3.27
C SER A 286 -1.54 12.74 -1.84
N TRP A 287 -0.69 12.40 -0.86
CA TRP A 287 -1.13 12.33 0.54
C TRP A 287 -1.36 13.71 1.15
N PHE A 288 -0.59 14.70 0.72
CA PHE A 288 -0.64 16.06 1.29
C PHE A 288 -1.19 17.10 0.30
N GLU A 289 -1.81 16.65 -0.80
CA GLU A 289 -2.57 17.51 -1.70
C GLU A 289 -3.75 18.19 -0.99
N GLU A 290 -4.34 19.19 -1.62
CA GLU A 290 -5.51 19.87 -1.09
C GLU A 290 -6.66 18.91 -0.75
N GLY A 291 -7.36 19.15 0.35
CA GLY A 291 -8.47 18.36 0.85
C GLY A 291 -8.34 17.95 2.31
N LEU A 292 -9.38 17.29 2.79
CA LEU A 292 -9.47 16.72 4.15
C LEU A 292 -9.41 15.19 4.06
N ARG A 293 -8.53 14.59 4.84
CA ARG A 293 -8.35 13.12 4.86
C ARG A 293 -7.93 12.59 6.20
N VAL A 294 -8.16 11.30 6.39
CA VAL A 294 -7.78 10.59 7.61
C VAL A 294 -6.85 9.45 7.24
N PHE A 295 -5.67 9.43 7.86
CA PHE A 295 -4.71 8.33 7.78
C PHE A 295 -4.75 7.49 9.04
N TYR A 296 -4.57 6.18 8.89
CA TYR A 296 -4.42 5.25 9.99
C TYR A 296 -3.67 4.00 9.54
N ILE A 297 -3.01 3.32 10.47
CA ILE A 297 -2.41 2.02 10.18
C ILE A 297 -3.48 0.95 10.35
N LEU A 298 -3.70 0.13 9.34
CA LEU A 298 -4.64 -0.98 9.43
C LEU A 298 -4.17 -2.00 10.46
N PRO A 299 -5.07 -2.51 11.32
CA PRO A 299 -4.79 -3.69 12.14
C PRO A 299 -4.31 -4.86 11.28
N ARG A 300 -3.29 -5.57 11.73
CA ARG A 300 -2.66 -6.67 11.00
C ARG A 300 -3.66 -7.74 10.56
N ALA A 301 -4.62 -8.08 11.41
CA ALA A 301 -5.65 -9.07 11.12
C ALA A 301 -6.50 -8.69 9.90
N ILE A 302 -6.85 -7.40 9.76
CA ILE A 302 -7.59 -6.88 8.60
C ILE A 302 -6.77 -7.01 7.32
N THR A 303 -5.47 -6.69 7.39
CA THR A 303 -4.56 -6.85 6.25
C THR A 303 -4.46 -8.30 5.81
N ASP A 304 -4.27 -9.23 6.75
CA ASP A 304 -4.13 -10.66 6.47
C ASP A 304 -5.43 -11.27 5.93
N GLN A 305 -6.58 -10.78 6.38
CA GLN A 305 -7.90 -11.20 5.87
C GLN A 305 -8.17 -10.66 4.46
N THR A 306 -7.80 -9.41 4.19
CA THR A 306 -8.06 -8.75 2.90
C THR A 306 -7.11 -9.25 1.81
N LEU A 307 -5.84 -9.42 2.16
CA LEU A 307 -4.75 -9.84 1.27
C LEU A 307 -4.00 -11.04 1.90
N PRO A 308 -4.61 -12.23 1.95
CA PRO A 308 -3.88 -13.43 2.41
C PRO A 308 -2.59 -13.61 1.61
N LEU A 309 -1.45 -13.66 2.32
CA LEU A 309 -0.11 -13.74 1.76
C LEU A 309 0.54 -15.07 2.11
N GLN A 310 1.05 -15.77 1.11
CA GLN A 310 1.81 -17.00 1.26
C GLN A 310 3.19 -16.84 0.64
N ILE A 311 4.23 -17.16 1.41
CA ILE A 311 5.63 -17.10 0.98
C ILE A 311 6.29 -18.45 1.30
N THR A 312 7.02 -18.98 0.35
CA THR A 312 7.77 -20.25 0.51
C THR A 312 9.21 -20.06 0.06
N PRO A 313 10.23 -20.36 0.90
CA PRO A 313 10.09 -20.82 2.29
C PRO A 313 9.47 -19.78 3.19
N GLN A 314 8.86 -20.20 4.31
CA GLN A 314 8.27 -19.28 5.27
C GLN A 314 9.34 -18.32 5.81
N PRO A 315 9.09 -17.00 5.80
CA PRO A 315 10.03 -16.04 6.35
C PRO A 315 10.12 -16.17 7.88
N ALA A 316 11.31 -15.91 8.41
CA ALA A 316 11.55 -15.84 9.85
C ALA A 316 10.86 -14.62 10.48
N GLU A 317 10.64 -13.59 9.69
CA GLU A 317 9.93 -12.36 10.10
C GLU A 317 9.10 -11.84 8.92
N LEU A 318 7.85 -11.48 9.21
CA LEU A 318 6.92 -10.90 8.24
C LEU A 318 6.26 -9.65 8.83
N VAL A 319 6.65 -8.49 8.34
CA VAL A 319 6.04 -7.20 8.66
C VAL A 319 5.10 -6.79 7.53
N ARG A 320 3.88 -6.35 7.86
CA ARG A 320 2.90 -5.86 6.90
C ARG A 320 2.26 -4.59 7.45
N VAL A 321 2.53 -3.45 6.81
CA VAL A 321 2.04 -2.13 7.25
C VAL A 321 1.27 -1.49 6.11
N LEU A 322 -0.06 -1.55 6.19
CA LEU A 322 -0.94 -0.89 5.24
C LEU A 322 -1.57 0.35 5.87
N VAL A 323 -1.49 1.46 5.16
CA VAL A 323 -2.10 2.73 5.54
C VAL A 323 -3.51 2.78 4.96
N GLY A 324 -4.51 2.95 5.82
CA GLY A 324 -5.83 3.38 5.41
C GLY A 324 -5.81 4.89 5.16
N ARG A 325 -6.28 5.31 3.99
CA ARG A 325 -6.48 6.70 3.60
C ARG A 325 -7.96 6.89 3.29
N THR A 326 -8.66 7.65 4.11
CA THR A 326 -10.07 7.99 3.86
C THR A 326 -10.16 9.46 3.48
N GLU A 327 -10.57 9.72 2.25
CA GLU A 327 -10.88 11.07 1.77
C GLU A 327 -12.25 11.51 2.26
N VAL A 328 -12.33 12.76 2.70
CA VAL A 328 -13.57 13.36 3.20
C VAL A 328 -13.96 14.52 2.31
N ILE A 329 -15.08 14.39 1.62
CA ILE A 329 -15.60 15.46 0.77
C ILE A 329 -16.19 16.56 1.64
N THR A 330 -15.60 17.75 1.59
CA THR A 330 -16.00 18.90 2.39
C THR A 330 -17.16 19.67 1.77
N PRO A 331 -17.92 20.47 2.56
CA PRO A 331 -18.95 21.36 2.04
C PRO A 331 -18.40 22.31 0.96
N GLU A 332 -17.22 22.89 1.19
CA GLU A 332 -16.58 23.82 0.27
C GLU A 332 -16.30 23.18 -1.10
N MET A 333 -15.82 21.92 -1.11
CA MET A 333 -15.61 21.16 -2.34
C MET A 333 -16.93 20.91 -3.08
N LYS A 334 -18.00 20.54 -2.35
CA LYS A 334 -19.34 20.37 -2.94
C LYS A 334 -19.87 21.66 -3.55
N ASP A 335 -19.71 22.78 -2.86
CA ASP A 335 -20.20 24.08 -3.31
C ASP A 335 -19.44 24.59 -4.55
N ALA A 336 -18.11 24.39 -4.60
CA ALA A 336 -17.30 24.67 -5.76
C ALA A 336 -17.77 23.86 -6.99
N VAL A 337 -18.00 22.57 -6.84
CA VAL A 337 -18.50 21.71 -7.92
C VAL A 337 -19.93 22.08 -8.33
N LYS A 338 -20.83 22.39 -7.40
CA LYS A 338 -22.19 22.84 -7.71
C LYS A 338 -22.18 24.11 -8.56
N LYS A 339 -21.28 25.04 -8.27
CA LYS A 339 -21.10 26.28 -9.06
C LYS A 339 -20.73 25.93 -10.50
N GLU A 340 -19.81 25.00 -10.74
CA GLU A 340 -19.44 24.58 -12.09
C GLU A 340 -20.58 23.80 -12.78
N VAL A 341 -21.26 22.90 -12.06
CA VAL A 341 -22.43 22.19 -12.59
C VAL A 341 -23.53 23.15 -13.05
N SER A 342 -23.73 24.29 -12.38
CA SER A 342 -24.70 25.30 -12.81
C SER A 342 -24.38 25.91 -14.16
N LYS A 343 -23.08 26.06 -14.50
CA LYS A 343 -22.61 26.61 -15.80
C LYS A 343 -22.74 25.61 -16.96
N LEU A 344 -22.96 24.33 -16.71
CA LEU A 344 -23.07 23.31 -17.78
C LEU A 344 -24.31 23.52 -18.70
N ASN A 345 -25.18 24.45 -18.42
CA ASN A 345 -26.32 24.86 -19.23
C ASN A 345 -26.19 26.29 -19.78
N ASP A 346 -25.03 26.91 -19.64
CA ASP A 346 -24.81 28.22 -20.20
C ASP A 346 -25.08 28.22 -21.72
N PRO A 347 -25.69 29.25 -22.30
CA PRO A 347 -25.88 29.37 -23.75
C PRO A 347 -24.55 29.25 -24.51
N SER A 348 -23.46 29.77 -23.94
CA SER A 348 -22.12 29.72 -24.56
C SER A 348 -21.50 28.33 -24.45
N PRO A 349 -21.14 27.70 -25.60
CA PRO A 349 -20.41 26.44 -25.61
C PRO A 349 -19.05 26.51 -24.84
N ALA A 350 -18.38 27.68 -24.92
CA ALA A 350 -17.09 27.91 -24.27
C ALA A 350 -17.23 27.84 -22.73
N VAL A 351 -18.26 28.45 -22.17
CA VAL A 351 -18.53 28.42 -20.72
C VAL A 351 -18.86 27.00 -20.27
N ARG A 352 -19.64 26.26 -21.05
CA ARG A 352 -19.93 24.85 -20.74
C ARG A 352 -18.69 23.97 -20.73
N GLU A 353 -17.81 24.17 -21.73
CA GLU A 353 -16.56 23.40 -21.80
C GLU A 353 -15.59 23.76 -20.68
N GLU A 354 -15.43 25.05 -20.35
CA GLU A 354 -14.65 25.50 -19.20
C GLU A 354 -15.14 24.84 -17.89
N ALA A 355 -16.46 24.88 -17.65
CA ALA A 355 -17.06 24.25 -16.46
C ALA A 355 -16.78 22.73 -16.41
N ARG A 356 -16.86 22.05 -17.57
CA ARG A 356 -16.55 20.63 -17.66
C ARG A 356 -15.09 20.36 -17.28
N LEU A 357 -14.17 21.17 -17.80
CA LEU A 357 -12.74 21.06 -17.50
C LEU A 357 -12.45 21.34 -16.02
N GLU A 358 -13.12 22.33 -15.40
CA GLU A 358 -12.96 22.63 -13.97
C GLU A 358 -13.43 21.45 -13.10
N ILE A 359 -14.56 20.81 -13.42
CA ILE A 359 -15.01 19.62 -12.73
C ILE A 359 -13.98 18.47 -12.89
N GLN A 360 -13.41 18.31 -14.07
CA GLN A 360 -12.41 17.27 -14.35
C GLN A 360 -11.07 17.49 -13.65
N LYS A 361 -10.70 18.74 -13.32
CA LYS A 361 -9.51 19.05 -12.51
C LYS A 361 -9.53 18.40 -11.13
N LEU A 362 -10.71 18.01 -10.61
CA LEU A 362 -10.82 17.20 -9.40
C LEU A 362 -10.23 15.79 -9.57
N GLY A 363 -9.83 15.43 -10.81
CA GLY A 363 -9.23 14.14 -11.11
C GLY A 363 -10.12 12.99 -10.63
N ARG A 364 -9.55 12.07 -9.89
CA ARG A 364 -10.27 10.89 -9.34
C ARG A 364 -11.43 11.22 -8.41
N PHE A 365 -11.51 12.43 -7.88
CA PHE A 365 -12.55 12.80 -6.89
C PHE A 365 -13.81 13.37 -7.52
N TYR A 366 -13.84 13.73 -8.82
CA TYR A 366 -15.01 14.36 -9.43
C TYR A 366 -16.27 13.48 -9.34
N GLU A 367 -16.15 12.17 -9.62
CA GLU A 367 -17.28 11.24 -9.54
C GLU A 367 -17.87 11.11 -8.13
N PRO A 368 -17.07 10.86 -7.08
CA PRO A 368 -17.54 10.83 -5.70
C PRO A 368 -18.25 12.12 -5.27
N VAL A 369 -17.68 13.28 -5.61
CA VAL A 369 -18.29 14.57 -5.26
C VAL A 369 -19.64 14.74 -5.96
N LEU A 370 -19.73 14.45 -7.26
CA LEU A 370 -20.98 14.51 -8.02
C LEU A 370 -22.04 13.56 -7.47
N LYS A 371 -21.66 12.34 -7.05
CA LYS A 371 -22.59 11.40 -6.41
C LYS A 371 -23.16 11.94 -5.11
N LEU A 372 -22.31 12.51 -4.23
CA LEU A 372 -22.77 13.11 -2.98
C LEU A 372 -23.65 14.35 -3.20
N ILE A 373 -23.37 15.13 -4.25
CA ILE A 373 -24.26 16.24 -4.63
C ILE A 373 -25.60 15.69 -5.11
N LEU A 374 -25.60 14.66 -5.96
CA LEU A 374 -26.81 14.05 -6.54
C LEU A 374 -27.76 13.50 -5.47
N GLU A 375 -27.23 12.99 -4.36
CA GLU A 375 -28.04 12.52 -3.22
C GLU A 375 -28.86 13.63 -2.57
N ASP A 376 -28.32 14.86 -2.49
CA ASP A 376 -28.96 16.01 -1.84
C ASP A 376 -29.73 16.91 -2.80
N GLU A 377 -29.43 16.85 -4.11
CA GLU A 377 -29.95 17.76 -5.11
C GLU A 377 -31.43 17.49 -5.39
N LYS A 378 -32.26 18.52 -5.32
CA LYS A 378 -33.71 18.45 -5.58
C LYS A 378 -34.09 18.93 -6.97
N ASP A 379 -33.27 19.79 -7.59
CA ASP A 379 -33.52 20.30 -8.93
C ASP A 379 -33.32 19.20 -9.95
N SER A 380 -34.41 18.86 -10.65
CA SER A 380 -34.41 17.79 -11.65
C SER A 380 -33.51 18.07 -12.85
N VAL A 381 -33.30 19.35 -13.22
CA VAL A 381 -32.43 19.74 -14.33
C VAL A 381 -30.97 19.57 -13.92
N VAL A 382 -30.61 19.99 -12.71
CA VAL A 382 -29.27 19.80 -12.17
C VAL A 382 -28.98 18.32 -12.00
N ARG A 383 -29.92 17.54 -11.46
CA ARG A 383 -29.80 16.08 -11.34
C ARG A 383 -29.51 15.41 -12.69
N ALA A 384 -30.28 15.75 -13.70
CA ALA A 384 -30.10 15.17 -15.05
C ALA A 384 -28.73 15.52 -15.67
N ARG A 385 -28.18 16.69 -15.36
CA ARG A 385 -26.83 17.10 -15.81
C ARG A 385 -25.74 16.29 -15.12
N ILE A 386 -25.81 16.20 -13.80
CA ILE A 386 -24.85 15.40 -13.02
C ILE A 386 -24.88 13.95 -13.48
N GLN A 387 -26.08 13.38 -13.65
CA GLN A 387 -26.23 11.99 -14.11
C GLN A 387 -25.57 11.79 -15.47
N ARG A 388 -25.73 12.74 -16.41
CA ARG A 388 -25.12 12.66 -17.74
C ARG A 388 -23.59 12.67 -17.68
N ILE A 389 -22.97 13.41 -16.74
CA ILE A 389 -21.51 13.37 -16.50
C ILE A 389 -21.11 12.02 -15.95
N LEU A 390 -21.85 11.51 -14.97
CA LEU A 390 -21.58 10.21 -14.33
C LEU A 390 -21.71 9.02 -15.30
N ASP A 391 -22.63 9.12 -16.27
CA ASP A 391 -22.87 8.10 -17.29
C ASP A 391 -21.87 8.18 -18.47
N SER A 392 -21.11 9.28 -18.57
CA SER A 392 -20.09 9.42 -19.60
C SER A 392 -18.95 8.43 -19.36
N PRO A 393 -18.38 7.82 -20.42
CA PRO A 393 -17.21 6.96 -20.30
C PRO A 393 -16.10 7.67 -19.53
N ALA A 394 -15.31 6.89 -18.82
CA ALA A 394 -14.12 7.41 -18.15
C ALA A 394 -13.25 8.18 -19.15
N ILE A 395 -12.86 9.41 -18.77
CA ILE A 395 -12.01 10.22 -19.62
C ILE A 395 -10.59 9.68 -19.48
N HIS A 396 -10.15 8.95 -20.50
CA HIS A 396 -8.77 8.54 -20.61
C HIS A 396 -7.97 9.77 -21.07
N GLY A 397 -7.09 10.28 -20.21
CA GLY A 397 -6.00 11.12 -20.68
C GLY A 397 -5.12 10.26 -21.61
N GLU A 398 -5.00 10.68 -22.87
CA GLU A 398 -4.01 10.17 -23.81
C GLU A 398 -2.59 10.37 -23.30
#